data_0fa6b289ca0aa915ff6f9f33367595bf
#
_entry.id   0fa6b289ca0aa915ff6f9f33367595bf
#
_cell.length_a   1.000
_cell.length_b   1.000
_cell.length_c   1.000
_cell.angle_alpha   90.00
_cell.angle_beta   90.00
_cell.angle_gamma   90.00
#
_symmetry.space_group_name_H-M   'P 1'
#
loop_
_entity.id
_entity.type
_entity.pdbx_description
1 polymer ?
#
loop_
_entity_poly.entity_id
_entity_poly.type
_entity_poly.pdbx_seq_one_letter_code
_entity_poly.pdbx_strand_id
1 'polypeptide(L)'
;MSTRTIETPIGLLTLQADEAAVTAIRFGADGAQDVSPLLDAAEAQLREYFAGTRRTFDLPLAPRGTAFQQRVWAALRAIPYGETRTYGELAAAIGSPSASRAVGMANHHNPIPIVIPCHRVIGANGTLTGMPAGWRLSESCWRSRGSPF
;
A
#
# COMPACT_ATOMS: atom_id res chain seq x y z
N MET A 1 9.65 18.87 2.72
CA MET A 1 9.04 17.55 2.87
C MET A 1 8.58 17.39 4.31
N SER A 2 7.39 16.91 4.51
CA SER A 2 6.79 16.75 5.83
C SER A 2 6.63 15.28 6.19
N THR A 3 6.80 14.95 7.47
CA THR A 3 6.67 13.60 7.99
C THR A 3 5.80 13.60 9.25
N ARG A 4 5.04 12.52 9.43
CA ARG A 4 4.18 12.34 10.60
C ARG A 4 4.08 10.86 10.95
N THR A 5 4.28 10.55 12.23
CA THR A 5 4.05 9.20 12.75
C THR A 5 2.64 9.11 13.31
N ILE A 6 1.91 8.07 12.95
CA ILE A 6 0.57 7.79 13.46
C ILE A 6 0.48 6.38 14.02
N GLU A 7 -0.46 6.16 14.96
CA GLU A 7 -0.78 4.84 15.46
C GLU A 7 -1.94 4.25 14.65
N THR A 8 -1.82 2.97 14.30
CA THR A 8 -2.84 2.24 13.53
C THR A 8 -3.04 0.84 14.12
N PRO A 9 -4.12 0.13 13.74
CA PRO A 9 -4.29 -1.26 14.17
C PRO A 9 -3.17 -2.21 13.74
N ILE A 10 -2.39 -1.84 12.74
CA ILE A 10 -1.25 -2.65 12.28
C ILE A 10 0.08 -2.13 12.80
N GLY A 11 0.07 -1.20 13.75
CA GLY A 11 1.25 -0.63 14.37
C GLY A 11 1.51 0.81 13.97
N LEU A 12 2.69 1.30 14.29
CA LEU A 12 3.08 2.67 13.96
C LEU A 12 3.46 2.80 12.48
N LEU A 13 2.96 3.86 11.86
CA LEU A 13 3.29 4.21 10.48
C LEU A 13 3.84 5.62 10.42
N THR A 14 4.84 5.82 9.58
CA THR A 14 5.38 7.15 9.29
C THR A 14 4.96 7.54 7.87
N LEU A 15 4.18 8.61 7.79
CA LEU A 15 3.67 9.18 6.54
C LEU A 15 4.62 10.27 6.08
N GLN A 16 4.90 10.32 4.78
CA GLN A 16 5.76 11.32 4.18
C GLN A 16 5.08 11.95 2.97
N ALA A 17 5.13 13.27 2.89
CA ALA A 17 4.53 14.02 1.79
C ALA A 17 5.39 15.23 1.44
N ASP A 18 5.38 15.63 0.16
CA ASP A 18 5.83 16.94 -0.26
C ASP A 18 4.64 17.91 -0.30
N GLU A 19 4.78 19.06 -0.96
CA GLU A 19 3.69 20.04 -1.04
C GLU A 19 2.54 19.58 -1.94
N ALA A 20 2.80 18.65 -2.86
CA ALA A 20 1.85 18.25 -3.89
C ALA A 20 1.25 16.86 -3.67
N ALA A 21 1.96 15.94 -3.01
CA ALA A 21 1.54 14.54 -2.96
C ALA A 21 2.16 13.77 -1.79
N VAL A 22 1.50 12.67 -1.43
CA VAL A 22 2.07 11.67 -0.52
C VAL A 22 3.15 10.89 -1.27
N THR A 23 4.33 10.78 -0.68
CA THR A 23 5.49 10.17 -1.32
C THR A 23 5.89 8.83 -0.72
N ALA A 24 5.56 8.59 0.55
CA ALA A 24 5.90 7.33 1.20
C ALA A 24 5.06 7.09 2.45
N ILE A 25 4.87 5.81 2.75
CA ILE A 25 4.36 5.33 4.05
C ILE A 25 5.32 4.22 4.46
N ARG A 26 5.88 4.33 5.66
CA ARG A 26 6.83 3.34 6.19
C ARG A 26 6.35 2.77 7.50
N PHE A 27 6.66 1.51 7.73
CA PHE A 27 6.39 0.87 9.03
C PHE A 27 7.43 1.33 10.04
N GLY A 28 6.96 1.69 11.24
CA GLY A 28 7.79 2.17 12.33
C GLY A 28 7.56 3.65 12.61
N ALA A 29 8.26 4.15 13.62
CA ALA A 29 8.13 5.53 14.07
C ALA A 29 9.47 6.24 13.99
N ASP A 30 9.46 7.49 13.48
CA ASP A 30 10.61 8.39 13.58
C ASP A 30 10.32 9.57 14.54
N GLY A 31 9.11 9.60 15.11
CA GLY A 31 8.72 10.62 16.07
C GLY A 31 8.33 11.97 15.47
N ALA A 32 8.37 12.10 14.15
CA ALA A 32 8.02 13.36 13.49
C ALA A 32 6.54 13.68 13.61
N GLN A 33 6.22 14.96 13.76
CA GLN A 33 4.84 15.45 13.92
C GLN A 33 4.66 16.76 13.13
N ASP A 34 5.10 16.77 11.89
CA ASP A 34 4.99 17.95 11.04
C ASP A 34 3.53 18.28 10.74
N VAL A 35 3.24 19.56 10.65
CA VAL A 35 1.91 20.06 10.28
C VAL A 35 1.83 20.17 8.76
N SER A 36 0.84 19.52 8.18
CA SER A 36 0.62 19.53 6.73
C SER A 36 -0.84 19.17 6.44
N PRO A 37 -1.55 20.01 5.64
CA PRO A 37 -2.93 19.67 5.24
C PRO A 37 -3.01 18.33 4.52
N LEU A 38 -1.99 17.99 3.73
CA LEU A 38 -1.95 16.71 3.00
C LEU A 38 -1.77 15.52 3.95
N LEU A 39 -0.91 15.67 4.98
CA LEU A 39 -0.75 14.64 6.00
C LEU A 39 -2.00 14.52 6.88
N ASP A 40 -2.69 15.62 7.15
CA ASP A 40 -3.97 15.60 7.87
C ASP A 40 -4.99 14.75 7.10
N ALA A 41 -5.11 14.98 5.80
CA ALA A 41 -6.01 14.20 4.94
C ALA A 41 -5.61 12.72 4.88
N ALA A 42 -4.32 12.45 4.74
CA ALA A 42 -3.81 11.07 4.70
C ALA A 42 -4.09 10.33 6.01
N GLU A 43 -3.82 10.96 7.14
CA GLU A 43 -4.10 10.36 8.44
C GLU A 43 -5.58 10.08 8.62
N ALA A 44 -6.45 11.05 8.31
CA ALA A 44 -7.90 10.89 8.43
C ALA A 44 -8.41 9.73 7.56
N GLN A 45 -7.97 9.65 6.32
CA GLN A 45 -8.39 8.59 5.41
C GLN A 45 -7.89 7.21 5.83
N LEU A 46 -6.65 7.12 6.33
CA LEU A 46 -6.12 5.86 6.85
C LEU A 46 -6.92 5.39 8.08
N ARG A 47 -7.27 6.29 8.98
CA ARG A 47 -8.09 5.95 10.15
C ARG A 47 -9.47 5.47 9.74
N GLU A 48 -10.10 6.12 8.78
CA GLU A 48 -11.38 5.69 8.22
C GLU A 48 -11.29 4.31 7.55
N TYR A 49 -10.19 4.09 6.81
CA TYR A 49 -9.95 2.81 6.14
C TYR A 49 -9.83 1.67 7.16
N PHE A 50 -9.04 1.85 8.21
CA PHE A 50 -8.89 0.85 9.26
C PHE A 50 -10.16 0.67 10.10
N ALA A 51 -10.99 1.69 10.20
CA ALA A 51 -12.29 1.60 10.89
C ALA A 51 -13.37 0.91 10.05
N GLY A 52 -13.09 0.66 8.77
CA GLY A 52 -14.04 0.02 7.86
C GLY A 52 -15.04 0.97 7.22
N THR A 53 -14.86 2.28 7.40
CA THR A 53 -15.78 3.29 6.85
C THR A 53 -15.33 3.87 5.52
N ARG A 54 -14.12 3.54 5.06
CA ARG A 54 -13.58 3.99 3.78
C ARG A 54 -12.98 2.82 3.03
N ARG A 55 -13.27 2.72 1.73
CA ARG A 55 -12.76 1.64 0.87
C ARG A 55 -11.76 2.13 -0.18
N THR A 56 -11.77 3.42 -0.49
CA THR A 56 -10.89 4.02 -1.48
C THR A 56 -10.23 5.26 -0.91
N PHE A 57 -9.04 5.58 -1.43
CA PHE A 57 -8.31 6.76 -1.00
C PHE A 57 -8.41 7.86 -2.06
N ASP A 58 -8.60 9.08 -1.60
CA ASP A 58 -8.63 10.28 -2.42
C ASP A 58 -7.45 11.17 -2.02
N LEU A 59 -6.26 10.74 -2.41
CA LEU A 59 -5.00 11.40 -2.09
C LEU A 59 -4.13 11.47 -3.34
N PRO A 60 -3.48 12.61 -3.60
CA PRO A 60 -2.46 12.67 -4.64
C PRO A 60 -1.25 11.85 -4.20
N LEU A 61 -0.77 10.98 -5.06
CA LEU A 61 0.35 10.09 -4.79
C LEU A 61 1.49 10.34 -5.77
N ALA A 62 2.72 10.35 -5.26
CA ALA A 62 3.91 10.48 -6.07
C ALA A 62 4.96 9.42 -5.67
N PRO A 63 4.68 8.14 -5.91
CA PRO A 63 5.65 7.08 -5.63
C PRO A 63 6.84 7.19 -6.57
N ARG A 64 8.05 7.05 -6.04
CA ARG A 64 9.27 7.06 -6.84
C ARG A 64 9.63 5.64 -7.27
N GLY A 65 9.87 5.46 -8.56
CA GLY A 65 10.28 4.18 -9.09
C GLY A 65 10.46 4.22 -10.60
N THR A 66 10.87 3.08 -11.15
CA THR A 66 11.07 2.91 -12.59
C THR A 66 9.72 2.94 -13.33
N ALA A 67 9.78 3.07 -14.66
CA ALA A 67 8.57 3.02 -15.48
C ALA A 67 7.82 1.70 -15.29
N PHE A 68 8.53 0.57 -15.18
CA PHE A 68 7.92 -0.73 -14.91
C PHE A 68 7.23 -0.76 -13.54
N GLN A 69 7.91 -0.28 -12.50
CA GLN A 69 7.32 -0.21 -11.16
C GLN A 69 6.07 0.66 -11.14
N GLN A 70 6.09 1.81 -11.81
CA GLN A 70 4.92 2.69 -11.90
C GLN A 70 3.73 1.97 -12.54
N ARG A 71 3.97 1.17 -13.57
CA ARG A 71 2.91 0.38 -14.22
C ARG A 71 2.33 -0.67 -13.27
N VAL A 72 3.18 -1.36 -12.52
CA VAL A 72 2.74 -2.34 -11.52
C VAL A 72 1.91 -1.66 -10.43
N TRP A 73 2.39 -0.54 -9.89
CA TRP A 73 1.67 0.16 -8.82
C TRP A 73 0.33 0.73 -9.29
N ALA A 74 0.25 1.20 -10.54
CA ALA A 74 -1.02 1.62 -11.12
C ALA A 74 -2.00 0.45 -11.24
N ALA A 75 -1.52 -0.72 -11.63
CA ALA A 75 -2.36 -1.93 -11.69
C ALA A 75 -2.82 -2.37 -10.29
N LEU A 76 -1.97 -2.22 -9.27
CA LEU A 76 -2.36 -2.48 -7.88
C LEU A 76 -3.52 -1.58 -7.45
N ARG A 77 -3.45 -0.29 -7.78
CA ARG A 77 -4.50 0.67 -7.42
C ARG A 77 -5.84 0.36 -8.07
N ALA A 78 -5.84 -0.38 -9.17
CA ALA A 78 -7.06 -0.79 -9.86
C ALA A 78 -7.73 -2.01 -9.22
N ILE A 79 -7.09 -2.69 -8.26
CA ILE A 79 -7.69 -3.83 -7.56
C ILE A 79 -8.76 -3.31 -6.59
N PRO A 80 -10.03 -3.70 -6.75
CA PRO A 80 -11.08 -3.23 -5.85
C PRO A 80 -10.90 -3.73 -4.42
N TYR A 81 -11.45 -2.97 -3.48
CA TYR A 81 -11.50 -3.36 -2.07
C TYR A 81 -12.17 -4.74 -1.93
N GLY A 82 -11.55 -5.63 -1.16
CA GLY A 82 -12.07 -6.97 -0.92
C GLY A 82 -11.74 -7.99 -1.98
N GLU A 83 -11.05 -7.58 -3.05
CA GLU A 83 -10.61 -8.48 -4.11
C GLU A 83 -9.10 -8.70 -4.06
N THR A 84 -8.66 -9.80 -4.64
CA THR A 84 -7.24 -10.13 -4.75
C THR A 84 -6.88 -10.45 -6.20
N ARG A 85 -5.59 -10.32 -6.52
CA ARG A 85 -5.04 -10.73 -7.81
C ARG A 85 -3.76 -11.51 -7.57
N THR A 86 -3.44 -12.46 -8.43
CA THR A 86 -2.15 -13.13 -8.41
C THR A 86 -1.11 -12.30 -9.14
N TYR A 87 0.17 -12.60 -8.91
CA TYR A 87 1.25 -11.93 -9.63
C TYR A 87 1.14 -12.14 -11.14
N GLY A 88 0.71 -13.36 -11.56
CA GLY A 88 0.49 -13.66 -12.96
C GLY A 88 -0.63 -12.83 -13.59
N GLU A 89 -1.72 -12.63 -12.86
CA GLU A 89 -2.83 -11.81 -13.32
C GLU A 89 -2.41 -10.34 -13.49
N LEU A 90 -1.62 -9.82 -12.54
CA LEU A 90 -1.08 -8.46 -12.68
C LEU A 90 -0.12 -8.34 -13.85
N ALA A 91 0.76 -9.33 -14.03
CA ALA A 91 1.70 -9.35 -15.15
C ALA A 91 0.96 -9.31 -16.48
N ALA A 92 -0.09 -10.10 -16.62
CA ALA A 92 -0.94 -10.08 -17.81
C ALA A 92 -1.63 -8.72 -18.00
N ALA A 93 -2.13 -8.12 -16.91
CA ALA A 93 -2.83 -6.84 -16.95
C ALA A 93 -1.94 -5.70 -17.44
N ILE A 94 -0.64 -5.74 -17.14
CA ILE A 94 0.30 -4.71 -17.60
C ILE A 94 0.95 -5.05 -18.95
N GLY A 95 0.49 -6.12 -19.62
CA GLY A 95 0.99 -6.52 -20.93
C GLY A 95 2.32 -7.28 -20.91
N SER A 96 2.70 -7.85 -19.77
CA SER A 96 3.96 -8.60 -19.61
C SER A 96 3.72 -9.92 -18.89
N PRO A 97 2.97 -10.87 -19.49
CA PRO A 97 2.53 -12.07 -18.79
C PRO A 97 3.65 -12.99 -18.28
N SER A 98 4.86 -12.84 -18.80
CA SER A 98 6.02 -13.61 -18.33
C SER A 98 6.79 -12.93 -17.19
N ALA A 99 6.34 -11.75 -16.74
CA ALA A 99 7.08 -10.91 -15.79
C ALA A 99 6.60 -11.07 -14.33
N SER A 100 6.04 -12.22 -13.95
CA SER A 100 5.50 -12.42 -12.59
C SER A 100 6.51 -12.14 -11.48
N ARG A 101 7.77 -12.54 -11.66
CA ARG A 101 8.82 -12.27 -10.67
C ARG A 101 9.11 -10.79 -10.52
N ALA A 102 9.21 -10.07 -11.66
CA ALA A 102 9.46 -8.63 -11.65
C ALA A 102 8.28 -7.89 -11.03
N VAL A 103 7.05 -8.33 -11.29
CA VAL A 103 5.84 -7.81 -10.63
C VAL A 103 5.91 -8.03 -9.13
N GLY A 104 6.31 -9.21 -8.67
CA GLY A 104 6.48 -9.51 -7.26
C GLY A 104 7.51 -8.60 -6.59
N MET A 105 8.62 -8.34 -7.25
CA MET A 105 9.64 -7.42 -6.74
C MET A 105 9.13 -5.99 -6.67
N ALA A 106 8.42 -5.51 -7.70
CA ALA A 106 7.81 -4.19 -7.70
C ALA A 106 6.76 -4.06 -6.59
N ASN A 107 5.97 -5.10 -6.37
CA ASN A 107 5.00 -5.16 -5.27
C ASN A 107 5.69 -5.03 -3.91
N HIS A 108 6.81 -5.71 -3.73
CA HIS A 108 7.60 -5.67 -2.49
C HIS A 108 8.20 -4.28 -2.24
N HIS A 109 8.59 -3.58 -3.30
CA HIS A 109 9.23 -2.25 -3.22
C HIS A 109 8.24 -1.08 -3.27
N ASN A 110 6.95 -1.34 -3.12
CA ASN A 110 5.93 -0.31 -3.07
C ASN A 110 6.24 0.72 -1.97
N PRO A 111 6.44 2.01 -2.29
CA PRO A 111 6.79 3.02 -1.30
C PRO A 111 5.59 3.55 -0.51
N ILE A 112 4.36 3.29 -0.95
CA ILE A 112 3.14 3.80 -0.32
C ILE A 112 2.18 2.63 -0.03
N PRO A 113 2.57 1.69 0.86
CA PRO A 113 1.72 0.54 1.16
C PRO A 113 0.37 0.99 1.73
N ILE A 114 -0.61 0.12 1.69
CA ILE A 114 -2.00 0.35 2.09
C ILE A 114 -2.74 1.19 1.05
N VAL A 115 -2.30 2.40 0.75
CA VAL A 115 -2.92 3.27 -0.25
C VAL A 115 -2.71 2.70 -1.65
N ILE A 116 -1.49 2.26 -1.96
CA ILE A 116 -1.24 1.39 -3.12
C ILE A 116 -1.33 -0.04 -2.60
N PRO A 117 -2.39 -0.79 -2.89
CA PRO A 117 -2.78 -1.97 -2.13
C PRO A 117 -1.96 -3.22 -2.47
N CYS A 118 -0.68 -3.22 -2.14
CA CYS A 118 0.19 -4.39 -2.34
C CYS A 118 -0.27 -5.62 -1.55
N HIS A 119 -1.06 -5.43 -0.51
CA HIS A 119 -1.66 -6.50 0.29
C HIS A 119 -2.80 -7.24 -0.42
N ARG A 120 -3.25 -6.76 -1.58
CA ARG A 120 -4.28 -7.42 -2.40
C ARG A 120 -3.69 -8.34 -3.46
N VAL A 121 -2.38 -8.58 -3.41
CA VAL A 121 -1.71 -9.50 -4.32
C VAL A 121 -1.26 -10.71 -3.55
N ILE A 122 -1.58 -11.88 -4.09
CA ILE A 122 -1.26 -13.18 -3.49
C ILE A 122 -0.47 -14.03 -4.48
N GLY A 123 0.25 -15.02 -3.94
CA GLY A 123 0.88 -16.04 -4.79
C GLY A 123 -0.16 -16.97 -5.42
N ALA A 124 0.24 -17.74 -6.41
CA ALA A 124 -0.64 -18.67 -7.11
C ALA A 124 -1.29 -19.70 -6.18
N ASN A 125 -0.66 -19.97 -5.04
CA ASN A 125 -1.16 -20.91 -4.03
C ASN A 125 -2.01 -20.21 -2.94
N GLY A 126 -2.34 -18.92 -3.11
CA GLY A 126 -3.14 -18.16 -2.16
C GLY A 126 -2.36 -17.58 -0.98
N THR A 127 -1.04 -17.64 -0.98
CA THR A 127 -0.24 -17.10 0.12
C THR A 127 0.06 -15.62 -0.05
N LEU A 128 0.20 -14.90 1.09
CA LEU A 128 0.62 -13.51 1.11
C LEU A 128 2.15 -13.46 1.01
N THR A 129 2.66 -13.23 -0.19
CA THR A 129 4.10 -13.13 -0.44
C THR A 129 4.43 -11.75 -1.00
N GLY A 130 5.70 -11.34 -0.90
CA GLY A 130 6.16 -10.06 -1.43
C GLY A 130 5.71 -8.85 -0.65
N MET A 131 5.15 -9.02 0.54
CA MET A 131 4.71 -7.92 1.40
C MET A 131 5.91 -7.21 2.00
N PRO A 132 5.85 -5.86 2.19
CA PRO A 132 6.88 -5.14 2.93
C PRO A 132 7.05 -5.67 4.35
N ALA A 133 8.24 -5.46 4.92
CA ALA A 133 8.49 -5.80 6.32
C ALA A 133 7.47 -5.08 7.22
N GLY A 134 6.97 -5.77 8.24
CA GLY A 134 5.94 -5.25 9.15
C GLY A 134 4.53 -5.78 8.86
N TRP A 135 4.21 -6.13 7.64
CA TRP A 135 2.90 -6.67 7.29
C TRP A 135 2.61 -8.01 7.99
N ARG A 136 3.64 -8.79 8.31
CA ARG A 136 3.48 -10.08 8.99
C ARG A 136 2.77 -9.96 10.32
N LEU A 137 2.97 -8.84 11.03
CA LEU A 137 2.31 -8.59 12.31
C LEU A 137 0.81 -8.34 12.14
N SER A 138 0.40 -7.88 10.96
CA SER A 138 -1.01 -7.59 10.66
C SER A 138 -1.71 -8.73 9.95
N GLU A 139 -1.00 -9.78 9.57
CA GLU A 139 -1.57 -10.89 8.80
C GLU A 139 -2.73 -11.57 9.54
N SER A 140 -2.60 -11.76 10.85
CA SER A 140 -3.66 -12.34 11.65
C SER A 140 -4.90 -11.43 11.71
N CYS A 141 -4.71 -10.11 11.81
CA CYS A 141 -5.79 -9.13 11.74
C CYS A 141 -6.49 -9.16 10.38
N TRP A 142 -5.71 -9.22 9.31
CA TRP A 142 -6.23 -9.30 7.95
C TRP A 142 -7.08 -10.56 7.76
N ARG A 143 -6.59 -11.71 8.23
CA ARG A 143 -7.30 -12.98 8.12
C ARG A 143 -8.56 -13.02 8.99
N SER A 144 -8.50 -12.45 10.19
CA SER A 144 -9.64 -12.45 11.11
C SER A 144 -10.80 -11.59 10.60
N ARG A 145 -10.53 -10.60 9.76
CA ARG A 145 -11.56 -9.76 9.13
C ARG A 145 -12.22 -10.41 7.93
N GLY A 146 -11.65 -11.52 7.44
CA GLY A 146 -12.20 -12.27 6.30
C GLY A 146 -12.08 -11.56 4.97
N SER A 147 -11.37 -10.43 4.89
CA SER A 147 -11.14 -9.71 3.64
C SER A 147 -9.82 -8.96 3.68
N PRO A 148 -9.13 -8.81 2.53
CA PRO A 148 -7.97 -7.93 2.43
C PRO A 148 -8.40 -6.48 2.59
N PHE A 149 -7.56 -5.73 3.26
CA PHE A 149 -7.78 -4.29 3.45
C PHE A 149 -7.92 -3.55 2.12
#